data_624107b4f0a2656df0244d7352e61516
#
_entry.id   624107b4f0a2656df0244d7352e61516
#
_cell.length_a   1.000
_cell.length_b   1.000
_cell.length_c   1.000
_cell.angle_alpha   90.00
_cell.angle_beta   90.00
_cell.angle_gamma   90.00
#
_symmetry.space_group_name_H-M   'P 1'
#
loop_
_entity.id
_entity.type
_entity.pdbx_description
1 polymer ?
#
loop_
_entity_poly.entity_id
_entity_poly.type
_entity_poly.pdbx_seq_one_letter_code
_entity_poly.pdbx_strand_id
1 'polypeptide(L)'
;MLQISHISKTFNPGTVNEKKALNGVDLHLNSGDFVTILGSNGAGKSTLFGAIAGSFVVDEGTIRLDGQNITSLPDYKRSKFIGRLFQDPLKGTAPSMTIEENLALAYLRASEKRSPFSVVTAKDRAGFREKLAQLELGLEDRMDHPVGLLSGGQRQALTLLMATLVTPKLLLLDEHTAALDPATAEKVLALTKKIVAENHITCLMITHNIPSALSLGNRTIM
;
A
#
# COMPACT_ATOMS: atom_id res chain seq x y z
N MET A 1 9.75 5.71 -13.69
CA MET A 1 8.50 5.39 -13.03
C MET A 1 8.24 6.31 -11.82
N LEU A 2 8.76 6.07 -10.62
CA LEU A 2 8.74 7.04 -9.51
C LEU A 2 10.03 7.84 -9.50
N GLN A 3 9.93 9.17 -9.44
CA GLN A 3 11.07 10.07 -9.28
C GLN A 3 10.76 11.06 -8.16
N ILE A 4 11.60 11.08 -7.15
CA ILE A 4 11.57 12.01 -6.02
C ILE A 4 12.84 12.83 -6.13
N SER A 5 12.71 14.16 -6.13
CA SER A 5 13.83 15.08 -6.26
C SER A 5 13.81 16.09 -5.13
N HIS A 6 14.83 15.96 -4.28
CA HIS A 6 15.20 16.90 -3.20
C HIS A 6 14.04 17.25 -2.26
N ILE A 7 13.21 16.25 -1.85
CA ILE A 7 12.08 16.53 -0.97
C ILE A 7 12.51 16.77 0.48
N SER A 8 11.93 17.80 1.08
CA SER A 8 12.11 18.13 2.50
C SER A 8 10.76 18.25 3.19
N LYS A 9 10.71 17.88 4.49
CA LYS A 9 9.53 18.04 5.34
C LYS A 9 9.91 18.29 6.78
N THR A 10 9.43 19.40 7.32
CA THR A 10 9.54 19.78 8.73
C THR A 10 8.14 19.81 9.34
N PHE A 11 7.94 19.09 10.43
CA PHE A 11 6.71 19.14 11.22
C PHE A 11 6.86 20.13 12.35
N ASN A 12 5.78 20.85 12.67
CA ASN A 12 5.68 21.85 13.75
C ASN A 12 6.81 22.92 13.72
N PRO A 13 7.08 23.56 12.57
CA PRO A 13 8.17 24.52 12.44
C PRO A 13 8.00 25.68 13.44
N GLY A 14 9.12 26.11 14.03
CA GLY A 14 9.15 27.21 15.01
C GLY A 14 8.61 26.86 16.40
N THR A 15 8.35 25.60 16.69
CA THR A 15 7.91 25.14 18.01
C THR A 15 8.95 24.26 18.69
N VAL A 16 8.79 24.01 20.00
CA VAL A 16 9.65 23.07 20.76
C VAL A 16 9.58 21.61 20.23
N ASN A 17 8.54 21.29 19.46
CA ASN A 17 8.34 19.99 18.83
C ASN A 17 8.70 19.99 17.34
N GLU A 18 9.48 20.95 16.89
CA GLU A 18 9.96 21.00 15.52
C GLU A 18 10.77 19.74 15.20
N LYS A 19 10.43 19.09 14.08
CA LYS A 19 11.12 17.90 13.60
C LYS A 19 11.28 17.96 12.09
N LYS A 20 12.53 18.09 11.63
CA LYS A 20 12.89 17.90 10.22
C LYS A 20 12.91 16.41 9.94
N ALA A 21 11.86 15.89 9.31
CA ALA A 21 11.66 14.46 9.09
C ALA A 21 12.19 13.97 7.73
N LEU A 22 12.21 14.85 6.72
CA LEU A 22 12.88 14.62 5.44
C LEU A 22 13.79 15.81 5.16
N ASN A 23 14.98 15.55 4.62
CA ASN A 23 15.98 16.57 4.34
C ASN A 23 16.64 16.32 3.00
N GLY A 24 16.13 16.92 1.93
CA GLY A 24 16.68 16.84 0.59
C GLY A 24 16.74 15.40 0.04
N VAL A 25 15.70 14.61 0.25
CA VAL A 25 15.68 13.19 -0.14
C VAL A 25 15.46 13.05 -1.64
N ASP A 26 16.36 12.29 -2.27
CA ASP A 26 16.25 11.87 -3.67
C ASP A 26 16.01 10.36 -3.75
N LEU A 27 15.09 9.92 -4.62
CA LEU A 27 14.81 8.51 -4.84
C LEU A 27 14.28 8.29 -6.26
N HIS A 28 14.78 7.24 -6.91
CA HIS A 28 14.30 6.81 -8.22
C HIS A 28 13.97 5.32 -8.22
N LEU A 29 12.78 4.97 -8.75
CA LEU A 29 12.36 3.60 -9.02
C LEU A 29 12.03 3.47 -10.51
N ASN A 30 12.50 2.36 -11.11
CA ASN A 30 12.09 1.96 -12.46
C ASN A 30 10.76 1.19 -12.42
N SER A 31 10.12 1.02 -13.56
CA SER A 31 8.93 0.19 -13.66
C SER A 31 9.28 -1.27 -13.36
N GLY A 32 8.48 -1.93 -12.53
CA GLY A 32 8.69 -3.31 -12.11
C GLY A 32 9.75 -3.51 -10.99
N ASP A 33 10.39 -2.43 -10.51
CA ASP A 33 11.28 -2.55 -9.35
C ASP A 33 10.51 -2.97 -8.10
N PHE A 34 11.10 -3.89 -7.33
CA PHE A 34 10.72 -4.17 -5.95
C PHE A 34 11.83 -3.65 -5.03
N VAL A 35 11.66 -2.45 -4.51
CA VAL A 35 12.67 -1.78 -3.67
C VAL A 35 12.30 -1.91 -2.20
N THR A 36 13.27 -2.33 -1.39
CA THR A 36 13.11 -2.40 0.07
C THR A 36 13.88 -1.27 0.76
N ILE A 37 13.27 -0.67 1.78
CA ILE A 37 13.88 0.34 2.63
C ILE A 37 14.10 -0.26 4.01
N LEU A 38 15.36 -0.30 4.42
CA LEU A 38 15.77 -0.64 5.78
C LEU A 38 16.17 0.65 6.53
N GLY A 39 16.13 0.61 7.85
CA GLY A 39 16.60 1.72 8.69
C GLY A 39 15.95 1.73 10.06
N SER A 40 16.54 2.45 11.00
CA SER A 40 16.07 2.57 12.39
C SER A 40 14.72 3.29 12.48
N ASN A 41 14.05 3.13 13.63
CA ASN A 41 12.85 3.90 13.95
C ASN A 41 13.19 5.40 14.01
N GLY A 42 12.31 6.22 13.44
CA GLY A 42 12.54 7.66 13.39
C GLY A 42 13.38 8.15 12.20
N ALA A 43 13.92 7.27 11.35
CA ALA A 43 14.72 7.62 10.16
C ALA A 43 13.91 8.28 9.02
N GLY A 44 12.63 8.57 9.21
CA GLY A 44 11.80 9.24 8.19
C GLY A 44 11.12 8.31 7.17
N LYS A 45 11.26 6.98 7.29
CA LYS A 45 10.71 6.02 6.31
C LYS A 45 9.19 6.16 6.10
N SER A 46 8.41 6.12 7.18
CA SER A 46 6.95 6.29 7.10
C SER A 46 6.55 7.71 6.69
N THR A 47 7.42 8.71 6.97
CA THR A 47 7.24 10.09 6.46
C THR A 47 7.42 10.12 4.96
N LEU A 48 8.43 9.43 4.41
CA LEU A 48 8.62 9.29 2.98
C LEU A 48 7.40 8.63 2.32
N PHE A 49 6.86 7.56 2.92
CA PHE A 49 5.64 6.92 2.42
C PHE A 49 4.43 7.86 2.46
N GLY A 50 4.28 8.63 3.55
CA GLY A 50 3.24 9.65 3.66
C GLY A 50 3.37 10.73 2.58
N ALA A 51 4.60 11.18 2.28
CA ALA A 51 4.86 12.14 1.21
C ALA A 51 4.47 11.58 -0.17
N ILE A 52 4.85 10.32 -0.47
CA ILE A 52 4.49 9.65 -1.73
C ILE A 52 2.98 9.43 -1.83
N ALA A 53 2.34 8.98 -0.75
CA ALA A 53 0.90 8.72 -0.72
C ALA A 53 0.04 10.00 -0.71
N GLY A 54 0.62 11.18 -0.41
CA GLY A 54 -0.09 12.45 -0.34
C GLY A 54 -0.79 12.72 0.98
N SER A 55 -0.36 12.08 2.08
CA SER A 55 -0.91 12.29 3.41
C SER A 55 -0.64 13.71 3.93
N PHE A 56 0.32 14.40 3.35
CA PHE A 56 0.67 15.81 3.56
C PHE A 56 1.44 16.32 2.33
N VAL A 57 1.58 17.64 2.22
CA VAL A 57 2.41 18.28 1.18
C VAL A 57 3.83 18.44 1.72
N VAL A 58 4.83 18.12 0.89
CA VAL A 58 6.25 18.40 1.20
C VAL A 58 6.52 19.90 1.16
N ASP A 59 7.52 20.35 1.91
CA ASP A 59 7.87 21.78 2.00
C ASP A 59 8.71 22.20 0.79
N GLU A 60 9.57 21.30 0.29
CA GLU A 60 10.44 21.51 -0.86
C GLU A 60 10.52 20.27 -1.74
N GLY A 61 10.98 20.44 -2.96
CA GLY A 61 11.22 19.36 -3.91
C GLY A 61 10.01 18.92 -4.70
N THR A 62 10.15 17.83 -5.45
CA THR A 62 9.09 17.31 -6.34
C THR A 62 8.97 15.80 -6.29
N ILE A 63 7.74 15.31 -6.47
CA ILE A 63 7.41 13.89 -6.60
C ILE A 63 6.72 13.69 -7.94
N ARG A 64 7.28 12.82 -8.79
CA ARG A 64 6.71 12.47 -10.09
C ARG A 64 6.44 10.98 -10.17
N LEU A 65 5.31 10.60 -10.76
CA LEU A 65 4.95 9.23 -11.06
C LEU A 65 4.57 9.13 -12.54
N ASP A 66 5.27 8.29 -13.30
CA ASP A 66 5.16 8.19 -14.76
C ASP A 66 5.24 9.56 -15.47
N GLY A 67 6.17 10.40 -15.05
CA GLY A 67 6.36 11.74 -15.60
C GLY A 67 5.35 12.78 -15.08
N GLN A 68 4.21 12.37 -14.52
CA GLN A 68 3.23 13.27 -13.94
C GLN A 68 3.71 13.81 -12.60
N ASN A 69 3.69 15.13 -12.42
CA ASN A 69 3.94 15.74 -11.12
C ASN A 69 2.74 15.53 -10.19
N ILE A 70 2.97 14.83 -9.07
CA ILE A 70 1.94 14.52 -8.08
C ILE A 70 2.19 15.26 -6.75
N THR A 71 3.18 16.13 -6.64
CA THR A 71 3.64 16.76 -5.40
C THR A 71 2.51 17.40 -4.59
N SER A 72 1.61 18.11 -5.24
CA SER A 72 0.47 18.78 -4.61
C SER A 72 -0.86 18.03 -4.72
N LEU A 73 -0.87 16.83 -5.35
CA LEU A 73 -2.10 16.04 -5.43
C LEU A 73 -2.46 15.47 -4.06
N PRO A 74 -3.71 15.62 -3.60
CA PRO A 74 -4.16 15.02 -2.35
C PRO A 74 -4.26 13.49 -2.45
N ASP A 75 -4.23 12.82 -1.29
CA ASP A 75 -4.22 11.37 -1.14
C ASP A 75 -5.35 10.64 -1.90
N TYR A 76 -6.59 11.17 -1.85
CA TYR A 76 -7.73 10.56 -2.54
C TYR A 76 -7.58 10.55 -4.08
N LYS A 77 -6.82 11.49 -4.66
CA LYS A 77 -6.49 11.48 -6.09
C LYS A 77 -5.37 10.49 -6.37
N ARG A 78 -4.35 10.41 -5.49
CA ARG A 78 -3.24 9.46 -5.64
C ARG A 78 -3.67 8.02 -5.41
N SER A 79 -4.67 7.78 -4.55
CA SER A 79 -5.17 6.43 -4.23
C SER A 79 -5.77 5.69 -5.43
N LYS A 80 -6.03 6.38 -6.55
CA LYS A 80 -6.47 5.75 -7.80
C LYS A 80 -5.35 4.95 -8.48
N PHE A 81 -4.10 5.31 -8.25
CA PHE A 81 -2.94 4.70 -8.91
C PHE A 81 -1.81 4.31 -7.95
N ILE A 82 -1.92 4.65 -6.66
CA ILE A 82 -1.02 4.19 -5.61
C ILE A 82 -1.81 3.31 -4.64
N GLY A 83 -1.43 2.02 -4.56
CA GLY A 83 -1.89 1.12 -3.50
C GLY A 83 -1.05 1.32 -2.25
N ARG A 84 -1.66 1.22 -1.06
CA ARG A 84 -0.95 1.32 0.21
C ARG A 84 -1.44 0.27 1.20
N LEU A 85 -0.50 -0.47 1.79
CA LEU A 85 -0.72 -1.29 2.97
C LEU A 85 -0.08 -0.61 4.18
N PHE A 86 -0.80 -0.64 5.28
CA PHE A 86 -0.36 -0.10 6.56
C PHE A 86 0.19 -1.21 7.46
N GLN A 87 1.01 -0.85 8.42
CA GLN A 87 1.47 -1.76 9.47
C GLN A 87 0.28 -2.36 10.24
N ASP A 88 -0.72 -1.54 10.55
CA ASP A 88 -1.98 -1.97 11.14
C ASP A 88 -3.02 -2.21 10.03
N PRO A 89 -3.45 -3.45 9.78
CA PRO A 89 -4.40 -3.75 8.71
C PRO A 89 -5.80 -3.17 8.95
N LEU A 90 -6.13 -2.76 10.18
CA LEU A 90 -7.39 -2.07 10.47
C LEU A 90 -7.47 -0.71 9.76
N LYS A 91 -6.34 -0.03 9.57
CA LYS A 91 -6.30 1.27 8.87
C LYS A 91 -6.62 1.18 7.38
N GLY A 92 -6.54 -0.01 6.81
CA GLY A 92 -6.84 -0.27 5.39
C GLY A 92 -8.26 -0.80 5.14
N THR A 93 -9.06 -1.04 6.20
CA THR A 93 -10.37 -1.68 6.11
C THR A 93 -11.44 -0.93 6.88
N ALA A 94 -12.71 -1.20 6.57
CA ALA A 94 -13.88 -0.85 7.40
C ALA A 94 -14.32 -2.10 8.18
N PRO A 95 -13.92 -2.28 9.45
CA PRO A 95 -14.08 -3.54 10.18
C PRO A 95 -15.55 -3.97 10.40
N SER A 96 -16.46 -3.02 10.48
CA SER A 96 -17.90 -3.27 10.62
C SER A 96 -18.60 -3.67 9.32
N MET A 97 -17.94 -3.42 8.18
CA MET A 97 -18.46 -3.79 6.87
C MET A 97 -18.02 -5.20 6.49
N THR A 98 -18.77 -5.83 5.60
CA THR A 98 -18.47 -7.16 5.08
C THR A 98 -17.22 -7.16 4.18
N ILE A 99 -16.68 -8.35 3.89
CA ILE A 99 -15.56 -8.52 2.93
C ILE A 99 -15.97 -7.97 1.57
N GLU A 100 -17.19 -8.29 1.09
CA GLU A 100 -17.70 -7.80 -0.20
C GLU A 100 -17.78 -6.28 -0.25
N GLU A 101 -18.31 -5.64 0.80
CA GLU A 101 -18.42 -4.18 0.86
C GLU A 101 -17.05 -3.50 0.87
N ASN A 102 -16.07 -4.06 1.60
CA ASN A 102 -14.69 -3.55 1.58
C ASN A 102 -14.07 -3.66 0.19
N LEU A 103 -14.25 -4.80 -0.50
CA LEU A 103 -13.77 -4.98 -1.88
C LEU A 103 -14.47 -4.02 -2.84
N ALA A 104 -15.78 -3.81 -2.68
CA ALA A 104 -16.54 -2.88 -3.48
C ALA A 104 -16.02 -1.44 -3.34
N LEU A 105 -15.75 -0.98 -2.12
CA LEU A 105 -15.16 0.34 -1.86
C LEU A 105 -13.77 0.48 -2.51
N ALA A 106 -12.92 -0.55 -2.38
CA ALA A 106 -11.61 -0.55 -2.99
C ALA A 106 -11.68 -0.50 -4.52
N TYR A 107 -12.58 -1.26 -5.11
CA TYR A 107 -12.80 -1.32 -6.55
C TYR A 107 -13.33 0.00 -7.12
N LEU A 108 -14.33 0.60 -6.46
CA LEU A 108 -14.92 1.88 -6.88
C LEU A 108 -13.91 3.02 -6.79
N ARG A 109 -13.06 3.02 -5.75
CA ARG A 109 -12.01 4.03 -5.56
C ARG A 109 -11.01 4.06 -6.71
N ALA A 110 -10.58 2.89 -7.16
CA ALA A 110 -9.53 2.74 -8.17
C ALA A 110 -10.08 2.74 -9.61
N SER A 111 -11.37 2.52 -9.82
CA SER A 111 -11.98 2.46 -11.16
C SER A 111 -12.27 3.85 -11.71
N GLU A 112 -11.60 4.21 -12.81
CA GLU A 112 -11.83 5.50 -13.50
C GLU A 112 -13.19 5.57 -14.22
N LYS A 113 -13.82 4.43 -14.50
CA LYS A 113 -15.01 4.33 -15.37
C LYS A 113 -16.33 4.25 -14.62
N ARG A 114 -16.35 4.32 -13.28
CA ARG A 114 -17.57 4.16 -12.50
C ARG A 114 -18.01 5.46 -11.84
N SER A 115 -19.32 5.70 -11.93
CA SER A 115 -19.99 6.74 -11.15
C SER A 115 -19.94 6.41 -9.66
N PRO A 116 -19.87 7.42 -8.76
CA PRO A 116 -20.02 7.21 -7.31
C PRO A 116 -21.32 6.51 -6.92
N PHE A 117 -22.32 6.50 -7.80
CA PHE A 117 -23.61 5.84 -7.62
C PHE A 117 -23.67 4.44 -8.25
N SER A 118 -22.52 3.90 -8.73
CA SER A 118 -22.51 2.56 -9.34
C SER A 118 -22.75 1.49 -8.29
N VAL A 119 -23.70 0.62 -8.54
CA VAL A 119 -23.96 -0.56 -7.72
C VAL A 119 -22.99 -1.68 -8.14
N VAL A 120 -22.51 -2.46 -7.17
CA VAL A 120 -21.78 -3.70 -7.41
C VAL A 120 -22.69 -4.70 -8.11
N THR A 121 -22.28 -5.17 -9.27
CA THR A 121 -23.07 -6.12 -10.06
C THR A 121 -22.78 -7.57 -9.64
N ALA A 122 -23.67 -8.51 -10.01
CA ALA A 122 -23.40 -9.94 -9.81
C ALA A 122 -22.09 -10.40 -10.49
N LYS A 123 -21.72 -9.78 -11.61
CA LYS A 123 -20.43 -10.04 -12.29
C LYS A 123 -19.24 -9.55 -11.45
N ASP A 124 -19.35 -8.40 -10.83
CA ASP A 124 -18.28 -7.88 -9.94
C ASP A 124 -18.13 -8.80 -8.73
N ARG A 125 -19.25 -9.25 -8.14
CA ARG A 125 -19.27 -10.19 -7.01
C ARG A 125 -18.59 -11.52 -7.37
N ALA A 126 -18.88 -12.06 -8.54
CA ALA A 126 -18.20 -13.26 -9.04
C ALA A 126 -16.67 -13.04 -9.19
N GLY A 127 -16.27 -11.91 -9.76
CA GLY A 127 -14.84 -11.55 -9.88
C GLY A 127 -14.16 -11.36 -8.52
N PHE A 128 -14.85 -10.82 -7.52
CA PHE A 128 -14.31 -10.74 -6.15
C PHE A 128 -14.09 -12.12 -5.55
N ARG A 129 -15.07 -13.03 -5.73
CA ARG A 129 -14.96 -14.42 -5.26
C ARG A 129 -13.76 -15.14 -5.88
N GLU A 130 -13.55 -15.02 -7.19
CA GLU A 130 -12.39 -15.61 -7.88
C GLU A 130 -11.06 -15.09 -7.34
N LYS A 131 -10.97 -13.78 -7.10
CA LYS A 131 -9.76 -13.16 -6.55
C LYS A 131 -9.52 -13.54 -5.08
N LEU A 132 -10.58 -13.67 -4.27
CA LEU A 132 -10.48 -14.16 -2.90
C LEU A 132 -10.01 -15.61 -2.85
N ALA A 133 -10.49 -16.48 -3.74
CA ALA A 133 -10.06 -17.87 -3.82
C ALA A 133 -8.55 -18.01 -4.10
N GLN A 134 -7.95 -17.06 -4.85
CA GLN A 134 -6.50 -17.03 -5.10
C GLN A 134 -5.66 -16.80 -3.84
N LEU A 135 -6.28 -16.30 -2.76
CA LEU A 135 -5.61 -16.12 -1.46
C LEU A 135 -5.47 -17.43 -0.68
N GLU A 136 -6.24 -18.47 -1.02
CA GLU A 136 -6.25 -19.79 -0.34
C GLU A 136 -6.54 -19.69 1.17
N LEU A 137 -7.44 -18.79 1.57
CA LEU A 137 -7.77 -18.49 2.97
C LEU A 137 -9.24 -18.75 3.32
N GLY A 138 -10.04 -19.28 2.37
CA GLY A 138 -11.47 -19.56 2.53
C GLY A 138 -12.32 -18.29 2.68
N LEU A 139 -11.83 -17.15 2.20
CA LEU A 139 -12.55 -15.87 2.29
C LEU A 139 -13.63 -15.75 1.22
N GLU A 140 -13.52 -16.49 0.11
CA GLU A 140 -14.48 -16.56 -0.97
C GLU A 140 -15.85 -17.07 -0.54
N ASP A 141 -15.91 -17.88 0.51
CA ASP A 141 -17.14 -18.41 1.08
C ASP A 141 -17.68 -17.58 2.26
N ARG A 142 -16.97 -16.52 2.63
CA ARG A 142 -17.29 -15.65 3.77
C ARG A 142 -17.48 -14.18 3.37
N MET A 143 -17.84 -13.93 2.13
CA MET A 143 -17.94 -12.56 1.59
C MET A 143 -18.93 -11.67 2.37
N ASP A 144 -19.95 -12.27 2.98
CA ASP A 144 -20.95 -11.59 3.80
C ASP A 144 -20.54 -11.40 5.28
N HIS A 145 -19.35 -11.88 5.68
CA HIS A 145 -18.88 -11.73 7.06
C HIS A 145 -18.17 -10.39 7.26
N PRO A 146 -18.35 -9.74 8.44
CA PRO A 146 -17.63 -8.53 8.79
C PRO A 146 -16.11 -8.75 8.83
N VAL A 147 -15.34 -7.80 8.27
CA VAL A 147 -13.87 -7.86 8.23
C VAL A 147 -13.26 -7.87 9.63
N GLY A 148 -13.93 -7.25 10.61
CA GLY A 148 -13.51 -7.26 12.00
C GLY A 148 -13.38 -8.65 12.64
N LEU A 149 -14.05 -9.67 12.10
CA LEU A 149 -13.99 -11.06 12.58
C LEU A 149 -12.84 -11.87 11.96
N LEU A 150 -12.11 -11.31 11.00
CA LEU A 150 -10.97 -11.98 10.36
C LEU A 150 -9.75 -12.03 11.29
N SER A 151 -8.94 -13.09 11.15
CA SER A 151 -7.63 -13.13 11.77
C SER A 151 -6.71 -12.03 11.21
N GLY A 152 -5.62 -11.71 11.91
CA GLY A 152 -4.66 -10.71 11.45
C GLY A 152 -4.13 -11.01 10.04
N GLY A 153 -3.75 -12.26 9.76
CA GLY A 153 -3.26 -12.69 8.45
C GLY A 153 -4.32 -12.63 7.35
N GLN A 154 -5.55 -13.11 7.65
CA GLN A 154 -6.66 -13.01 6.70
C GLN A 154 -6.97 -11.54 6.35
N ARG A 155 -6.98 -10.66 7.36
CA ARG A 155 -7.21 -9.23 7.14
C ARG A 155 -6.08 -8.61 6.33
N GLN A 156 -4.83 -8.98 6.60
CA GLN A 156 -3.69 -8.48 5.85
C GLN A 156 -3.71 -8.95 4.39
N ALA A 157 -4.04 -10.22 4.12
CA ALA A 157 -4.22 -10.72 2.78
C ALA A 157 -5.37 -10.01 2.04
N LEU A 158 -6.49 -9.76 2.75
CA LEU A 158 -7.60 -8.98 2.20
C LEU A 158 -7.18 -7.54 1.86
N THR A 159 -6.43 -6.85 2.73
CA THR A 159 -5.94 -5.49 2.43
C THR A 159 -4.98 -5.47 1.25
N LEU A 160 -4.15 -6.49 1.09
CA LEU A 160 -3.29 -6.65 -0.08
C LEU A 160 -4.12 -6.80 -1.36
N LEU A 161 -5.14 -7.69 -1.34
CA LEU A 161 -6.06 -7.84 -2.45
C LEU A 161 -6.78 -6.53 -2.77
N MET A 162 -7.31 -5.82 -1.76
CA MET A 162 -7.97 -4.52 -1.93
C MET A 162 -7.05 -3.46 -2.58
N ALA A 163 -5.77 -3.46 -2.21
CA ALA A 163 -4.79 -2.51 -2.76
C ALA A 163 -4.38 -2.85 -4.20
N THR A 164 -4.57 -4.10 -4.63
CA THR A 164 -4.16 -4.62 -5.94
C THR A 164 -5.34 -5.08 -6.82
N LEU A 165 -6.58 -4.94 -6.35
CA LEU A 165 -7.81 -5.34 -7.05
C LEU A 165 -7.93 -4.67 -8.44
N VAL A 166 -7.59 -3.40 -8.50
CA VAL A 166 -7.23 -2.68 -9.72
C VAL A 166 -5.73 -2.43 -9.64
N THR A 167 -4.98 -2.94 -10.61
CA THR A 167 -3.51 -2.91 -10.59
C THR A 167 -2.98 -1.49 -10.41
N PRO A 168 -2.33 -1.17 -9.27
CA PRO A 168 -1.78 0.15 -9.04
C PRO A 168 -0.48 0.33 -9.83
N LYS A 169 -0.12 1.57 -10.13
CA LYS A 169 1.20 1.89 -10.69
C LYS A 169 2.31 1.70 -9.68
N LEU A 170 2.04 2.02 -8.42
CA LEU A 170 2.97 1.89 -7.30
C LEU A 170 2.26 1.27 -6.10
N LEU A 171 2.88 0.29 -5.48
CA LEU A 171 2.44 -0.33 -4.22
C LEU A 171 3.39 0.05 -3.09
N LEU A 172 2.85 0.64 -2.02
CA LEU A 172 3.57 1.01 -0.80
C LEU A 172 3.24 0.01 0.30
N LEU A 173 4.24 -0.69 0.83
CA LEU A 173 4.11 -1.70 1.88
C LEU A 173 4.84 -1.24 3.14
N ASP A 174 4.09 -0.77 4.15
CA ASP A 174 4.65 -0.22 5.39
C ASP A 174 4.63 -1.28 6.48
N GLU A 175 5.71 -2.05 6.65
CA GLU A 175 5.87 -3.09 7.67
C GLU A 175 4.67 -4.04 7.78
N HIS A 176 4.05 -4.35 6.67
CA HIS A 176 2.73 -4.97 6.57
C HIS A 176 2.63 -6.39 7.16
N THR A 177 3.72 -6.97 7.64
CA THR A 177 3.75 -8.29 8.30
C THR A 177 4.24 -8.23 9.74
N ALA A 178 4.59 -7.04 10.26
CA ALA A 178 5.22 -6.91 11.58
C ALA A 178 4.32 -7.33 12.75
N ALA A 179 3.00 -7.24 12.59
CA ALA A 179 2.02 -7.61 13.62
C ALA A 179 1.54 -9.07 13.52
N LEU A 180 2.12 -9.88 12.62
CA LEU A 180 1.72 -11.27 12.39
C LEU A 180 2.70 -12.24 13.04
N ASP A 181 2.22 -13.43 13.38
CA ASP A 181 3.08 -14.54 13.75
C ASP A 181 3.97 -14.96 12.57
N PRO A 182 5.15 -15.57 12.80
CA PRO A 182 6.12 -15.85 11.76
C PRO A 182 5.56 -16.67 10.59
N ALA A 183 4.78 -17.72 10.87
CA ALA A 183 4.24 -18.60 9.82
C ALA A 183 3.21 -17.87 8.94
N THR A 184 2.38 -17.04 9.55
CA THR A 184 1.41 -16.19 8.82
C THR A 184 2.13 -15.10 8.04
N ALA A 185 3.17 -14.47 8.61
CA ALA A 185 3.97 -13.46 7.92
C ALA A 185 4.61 -14.02 6.64
N GLU A 186 5.20 -15.23 6.69
CA GLU A 186 5.77 -15.87 5.52
C GLU A 186 4.75 -16.10 4.40
N LYS A 187 3.55 -16.58 4.76
CA LYS A 187 2.45 -16.77 3.78
C LYS A 187 2.04 -15.44 3.12
N VAL A 188 1.88 -14.37 3.91
CA VAL A 188 1.52 -13.05 3.39
C VAL A 188 2.64 -12.48 2.52
N LEU A 189 3.92 -12.68 2.87
CA LEU A 189 5.06 -12.26 2.04
C LEU A 189 5.12 -13.03 0.72
N ALA A 190 4.91 -14.36 0.75
CA ALA A 190 4.85 -15.18 -0.46
C ALA A 190 3.70 -14.72 -1.39
N LEU A 191 2.52 -14.46 -0.83
CA LEU A 191 1.38 -13.91 -1.55
C LEU A 191 1.69 -12.53 -2.14
N THR A 192 2.33 -11.65 -1.39
CA THR A 192 2.77 -10.33 -1.85
C THR A 192 3.70 -10.46 -3.05
N LYS A 193 4.71 -11.33 -2.96
CA LYS A 193 5.66 -11.61 -4.05
C LYS A 193 4.96 -12.11 -5.31
N LYS A 194 4.03 -13.06 -5.15
CA LYS A 194 3.23 -13.62 -6.25
C LYS A 194 2.42 -12.52 -6.95
N ILE A 195 1.62 -11.77 -6.20
CA ILE A 195 0.74 -10.72 -6.77
C ILE A 195 1.56 -9.63 -7.47
N VAL A 196 2.66 -9.17 -6.86
CA VAL A 196 3.52 -8.13 -7.43
C VAL A 196 4.16 -8.62 -8.73
N ALA A 197 4.66 -9.86 -8.78
CA ALA A 197 5.30 -10.43 -9.95
C ALA A 197 4.31 -10.67 -11.09
N GLU A 198 3.16 -11.29 -10.82
CA GLU A 198 2.14 -11.62 -11.83
C GLU A 198 1.54 -10.36 -12.48
N ASN A 199 1.43 -9.27 -11.74
CA ASN A 199 0.84 -8.01 -12.22
C ASN A 199 1.88 -6.95 -12.60
N HIS A 200 3.19 -7.28 -12.56
CA HIS A 200 4.30 -6.37 -12.86
C HIS A 200 4.24 -5.03 -12.09
N ILE A 201 3.80 -5.07 -10.83
CA ILE A 201 3.60 -3.89 -10.00
C ILE A 201 4.97 -3.37 -9.52
N THR A 202 5.20 -2.06 -9.63
CA THR A 202 6.35 -1.44 -8.96
C THR A 202 6.04 -1.35 -7.47
N CYS A 203 6.97 -1.81 -6.63
CA CYS A 203 6.75 -1.92 -5.19
C CYS A 203 7.86 -1.21 -4.41
N LEU A 204 7.46 -0.48 -3.37
CA LEU A 204 8.35 0.08 -2.37
C LEU A 204 7.91 -0.44 -0.99
N MET A 205 8.79 -1.17 -0.31
CA MET A 205 8.50 -1.81 0.96
C MET A 205 9.41 -1.30 2.07
N ILE A 206 8.83 -0.89 3.19
CA ILE A 206 9.55 -0.70 4.45
C ILE A 206 9.49 -1.99 5.23
N THR A 207 10.64 -2.45 5.71
CA THR A 207 10.73 -3.61 6.62
C THR A 207 11.92 -3.48 7.57
N HIS A 208 11.80 -4.09 8.74
CA HIS A 208 12.92 -4.29 9.68
C HIS A 208 13.51 -5.69 9.55
N ASN A 209 12.88 -6.57 8.79
CA ASN A 209 13.32 -7.94 8.58
C ASN A 209 14.30 -8.00 7.41
N ILE A 210 15.61 -8.14 7.71
CA ILE A 210 16.67 -8.17 6.70
C ILE A 210 16.51 -9.36 5.74
N PRO A 211 16.26 -10.61 6.20
CA PRO A 211 15.98 -11.74 5.30
C PRO A 211 14.85 -11.44 4.31
N SER A 212 13.74 -10.88 4.76
CA SER A 212 12.62 -10.52 3.88
C SER A 212 13.01 -9.42 2.89
N ALA A 213 13.80 -8.42 3.32
CA ALA A 213 14.28 -7.35 2.43
C ALA A 213 15.10 -7.91 1.28
N LEU A 214 16.02 -8.84 1.56
CA LEU A 214 16.91 -9.42 0.57
C LEU A 214 16.23 -10.46 -0.34
N SER A 215 15.19 -11.14 0.16
CA SER A 215 14.49 -12.18 -0.62
C SER A 215 13.41 -11.64 -1.55
N LEU A 216 12.83 -10.47 -1.24
CA LEU A 216 11.76 -9.87 -2.00
C LEU A 216 12.25 -8.75 -2.93
N GLY A 217 13.15 -7.91 -2.44
CA GLY A 217 13.63 -6.76 -3.20
C GLY A 217 14.69 -7.10 -4.23
N ASN A 218 14.62 -6.47 -5.42
CA ASN A 218 15.73 -6.46 -6.36
C ASN A 218 16.74 -5.36 -6.04
N ARG A 219 16.38 -4.41 -5.17
CA ARG A 219 17.23 -3.34 -4.64
C ARG A 219 16.85 -3.01 -3.20
N THR A 220 17.87 -2.84 -2.35
CA THR A 220 17.71 -2.43 -0.94
C THR A 220 18.36 -1.08 -0.72
N ILE A 221 17.69 -0.19 0.01
CA ILE A 221 18.13 1.14 0.40
C ILE A 221 18.19 1.19 1.93
N MET A 222 19.25 1.82 2.46
CA MET A 222 19.45 2.02 3.91
C MET A 222 19.65 3.50 4.21
#